data_9ddf7293821c54a9f98bd48a37496429
#
_entry.id   9ddf7293821c54a9f98bd48a37496429
#
_cell.length_a   1.000
_cell.length_b   1.000
_cell.length_c   1.000
_cell.angle_alpha   90.00
_cell.angle_beta   90.00
_cell.angle_gamma   90.00
#
_symmetry.space_group_name_H-M   'P 1'
#
loop_
_entity.id
_entity.type
_entity.pdbx_description
1 polymer ?
#
loop_
_entity_poly.entity_id
_entity_poly.type
_entity_poly.pdbx_seq_one_letter_code
_entity_poly.pdbx_strand_id
1 'polypeptide(L)'
;MNTKLLKKVLASTLALSMVLPIGVVNADKQNTQQQENSQQVTRISGKDRITTSVEISKSAYTTSENVVLASGFNFADALSAGQLASALNAPLLLSSQNKLDSQTKNEIERLKAKKVYVVGGDNAISKTGVDKNLQSSNINVTRLEGQDRYSTSQKVMEKTKEIINPEYLLIASGKNFPDALAATSFFVNHKSVMVLSDGLTYPQSNLQEIAIGGVNQLPLKGFTGKRVSGKDRYETALEIAKLSFDKNNNAILASGQVFADSLSAVSLTKKHNAPIILTQSDSLTENAKKYLNGKNVFIVGGEKTVVNKIMTNITTEERAKIGSFNLEEEIEKV
;
A
#
# COMPACT_ATOMS: atom_id res chain seq x y z
N MET A 1 -0.84 25.76 -54.64
CA MET A 1 -0.75 25.28 -56.06
C MET A 1 -0.48 23.79 -56.01
N ASN A 2 -1.53 23.07 -56.30
CA ASN A 2 -1.61 21.88 -57.17
C ASN A 2 -0.77 20.67 -56.76
N THR A 3 -1.36 19.61 -56.47
CA THR A 3 -2.34 18.66 -57.00
C THR A 3 -1.66 17.34 -57.27
N LYS A 4 -2.25 16.29 -56.67
CA LYS A 4 -2.74 15.03 -57.26
C LYS A 4 -1.79 14.25 -58.18
N LEU A 5 -1.71 12.93 -57.94
CA LEU A 5 -2.20 11.83 -58.79
C LEU A 5 -1.65 10.51 -58.20
N LEU A 6 -2.39 9.59 -57.76
CA LEU A 6 -3.48 8.72 -58.23
C LEU A 6 -3.02 7.58 -59.17
N LYS A 7 -3.37 6.37 -58.72
CA LYS A 7 -3.76 5.17 -59.51
C LYS A 7 -2.64 4.30 -60.08
N LYS A 8 -2.77 3.06 -60.20
CA LYS A 8 -3.72 1.97 -60.23
C LYS A 8 -2.97 0.69 -60.67
N VAL A 9 -3.35 -0.46 -60.21
CA VAL A 9 -3.97 -1.65 -60.78
C VAL A 9 -3.00 -2.71 -61.34
N LEU A 10 -3.05 -3.97 -60.97
CA LEU A 10 -3.83 -5.00 -61.66
C LEU A 10 -3.87 -6.32 -60.91
N ALA A 11 -5.06 -6.89 -60.90
CA ALA A 11 -5.38 -8.23 -60.50
C ALA A 11 -4.98 -9.23 -61.62
N SER A 12 -4.63 -10.45 -61.24
CA SER A 12 -4.80 -11.60 -62.10
C SER A 12 -5.25 -12.82 -61.32
N THR A 13 -6.44 -13.24 -61.60
CA THR A 13 -7.13 -14.48 -61.26
C THR A 13 -6.47 -15.66 -61.88
N LEU A 14 -6.25 -16.74 -61.14
CA LEU A 14 -6.20 -18.10 -61.68
C LEU A 14 -7.05 -19.00 -60.78
N ALA A 15 -8.18 -19.43 -61.32
CA ALA A 15 -8.99 -20.49 -60.77
C ALA A 15 -8.36 -21.83 -61.09
N LEU A 16 -8.22 -22.68 -60.09
CA LEU A 16 -7.98 -24.13 -60.31
C LEU A 16 -8.90 -24.91 -59.36
N SER A 17 -9.89 -25.50 -59.95
CA SER A 17 -10.83 -26.44 -59.35
C SER A 17 -10.12 -27.74 -58.99
N MET A 18 -10.22 -28.15 -57.69
CA MET A 18 -10.05 -29.55 -57.33
C MET A 18 -11.05 -29.99 -56.26
N VAL A 19 -11.64 -31.09 -56.59
CA VAL A 19 -12.64 -31.95 -55.99
C VAL A 19 -12.41 -32.21 -54.51
N LEU A 20 -13.49 -32.06 -53.72
CA LEU A 20 -13.60 -32.47 -52.32
C LEU A 20 -13.79 -33.97 -52.17
N PRO A 21 -13.13 -34.63 -51.20
CA PRO A 21 -13.72 -35.79 -50.56
C PRO A 21 -14.48 -35.32 -49.29
N ILE A 22 -15.70 -35.83 -49.15
CA ILE A 22 -16.55 -35.72 -47.97
C ILE A 22 -15.87 -36.54 -46.86
N GLY A 23 -15.19 -35.82 -45.94
CA GLY A 23 -14.66 -36.39 -44.69
C GLY A 23 -15.59 -36.01 -43.55
N VAL A 24 -16.04 -37.00 -42.81
CA VAL A 24 -16.85 -36.94 -41.59
C VAL A 24 -16.25 -35.93 -40.60
N VAL A 25 -16.98 -34.86 -40.29
CA VAL A 25 -16.59 -33.92 -39.23
C VAL A 25 -16.84 -34.59 -37.88
N ASN A 26 -15.80 -35.14 -37.30
CA ASN A 26 -15.76 -35.41 -35.88
C ASN A 26 -15.72 -34.04 -35.19
N ALA A 27 -16.73 -33.77 -34.40
CA ALA A 27 -16.76 -32.62 -33.53
C ALA A 27 -15.64 -32.76 -32.47
N ASP A 28 -14.47 -32.22 -32.80
CA ASP A 28 -13.41 -32.02 -31.82
C ASP A 28 -13.93 -31.07 -30.76
N LYS A 29 -14.05 -31.59 -29.56
CA LYS A 29 -14.26 -30.82 -28.35
C LYS A 29 -13.23 -29.70 -28.35
N GLN A 30 -13.68 -28.45 -28.54
CA GLN A 30 -12.89 -27.30 -28.22
C GLN A 30 -12.50 -27.43 -26.75
N ASN A 31 -11.28 -27.80 -26.53
CA ASN A 31 -10.63 -27.76 -25.23
C ASN A 31 -10.40 -26.28 -24.92
N THR A 32 -11.42 -25.65 -24.37
CA THR A 32 -11.28 -24.34 -23.75
C THR A 32 -10.40 -24.57 -22.53
N GLN A 33 -9.10 -24.43 -22.72
CA GLN A 33 -8.18 -24.29 -21.60
C GLN A 33 -8.63 -23.03 -20.84
N GLN A 34 -9.49 -23.21 -19.84
CA GLN A 34 -9.62 -22.29 -18.76
C GLN A 34 -8.22 -22.20 -18.14
N GLN A 35 -7.52 -21.13 -18.46
CA GLN A 35 -6.35 -20.71 -17.70
C GLN A 35 -6.85 -20.50 -16.27
N GLU A 36 -6.69 -21.52 -15.44
CA GLU A 36 -6.85 -21.37 -13.99
C GLU A 36 -5.86 -20.29 -13.58
N ASN A 37 -6.37 -19.09 -13.29
CA ASN A 37 -5.62 -18.02 -12.66
C ASN A 37 -5.28 -18.49 -11.24
N SER A 38 -4.19 -19.25 -11.12
CA SER A 38 -3.70 -19.70 -9.83
C SER A 38 -3.31 -18.45 -9.02
N GLN A 39 -3.95 -18.28 -7.90
CA GLN A 39 -3.63 -17.22 -6.95
C GLN A 39 -2.15 -17.26 -6.59
N GLN A 40 -1.41 -16.19 -6.90
CA GLN A 40 0.00 -16.08 -6.55
C GLN A 40 0.17 -15.55 -5.14
N VAL A 41 1.05 -16.19 -4.37
CA VAL A 41 1.47 -15.72 -3.05
C VAL A 41 2.97 -15.46 -3.08
N THR A 42 3.36 -14.21 -2.82
CA THR A 42 4.76 -13.78 -2.81
C THR A 42 5.10 -13.20 -1.44
N ARG A 43 6.13 -13.71 -0.77
CA ARG A 43 6.62 -13.15 0.47
C ARG A 43 7.78 -12.18 0.24
N ILE A 44 7.71 -11.01 0.89
CA ILE A 44 8.77 -10.00 0.90
C ILE A 44 9.18 -9.79 2.36
N SER A 45 10.38 -10.23 2.71
CA SER A 45 10.91 -10.13 4.08
C SER A 45 12.43 -10.12 4.10
N GLY A 46 12.99 -9.47 5.10
CA GLY A 46 14.37 -9.58 5.50
C GLY A 46 14.49 -10.36 6.82
N LYS A 47 15.72 -10.44 7.35
CA LYS A 47 15.98 -11.08 8.64
C LYS A 47 15.45 -10.28 9.84
N ASP A 48 15.22 -9.00 9.67
CA ASP A 48 14.71 -8.07 10.66
C ASP A 48 13.89 -6.95 9.96
N ARG A 49 13.29 -6.06 10.75
CA ARG A 49 12.46 -4.95 10.25
C ARG A 49 13.19 -3.97 9.34
N ILE A 50 14.49 -3.73 9.60
CA ILE A 50 15.32 -2.83 8.77
C ILE A 50 15.52 -3.48 7.40
N THR A 51 16.00 -4.71 7.37
CA THR A 51 16.21 -5.45 6.12
C THR A 51 14.88 -5.75 5.40
N THR A 52 13.77 -5.96 6.11
CA THR A 52 12.44 -6.08 5.48
C THR A 52 12.09 -4.79 4.72
N SER A 53 12.31 -3.60 5.31
CA SER A 53 12.06 -2.33 4.62
C SER A 53 12.93 -2.15 3.37
N VAL A 54 14.15 -2.64 3.40
CA VAL A 54 15.08 -2.65 2.26
C VAL A 54 14.60 -3.60 1.15
N GLU A 55 14.19 -4.83 1.49
CA GLU A 55 13.67 -5.78 0.50
C GLU A 55 12.36 -5.29 -0.14
N ILE A 56 11.48 -4.64 0.62
CA ILE A 56 10.31 -3.95 0.09
C ILE A 56 10.72 -2.85 -0.90
N SER A 57 11.70 -2.01 -0.53
CA SER A 57 12.22 -0.96 -1.42
C SER A 57 12.78 -1.53 -2.72
N LYS A 58 13.61 -2.58 -2.65
CA LYS A 58 14.18 -3.26 -3.83
C LYS A 58 13.09 -3.83 -4.74
N SER A 59 12.04 -4.38 -4.16
CA SER A 59 10.90 -4.91 -4.91
C SER A 59 10.10 -3.83 -5.63
N ALA A 60 10.02 -2.61 -5.05
CA ALA A 60 9.19 -1.53 -5.58
C ALA A 60 9.95 -0.54 -6.47
N TYR A 61 11.24 -0.29 -6.20
CA TYR A 61 12.00 0.80 -6.82
C TYR A 61 13.35 0.35 -7.37
N THR A 62 13.63 0.69 -8.62
CA THR A 62 14.96 0.58 -9.21
C THR A 62 15.83 1.76 -8.83
N THR A 63 15.27 2.97 -8.84
CA THR A 63 15.89 4.22 -8.40
C THR A 63 14.85 5.09 -7.72
N SER A 64 15.28 6.01 -6.86
CA SER A 64 14.40 7.03 -6.27
C SER A 64 15.21 8.24 -5.84
N GLU A 65 14.88 9.43 -6.34
CA GLU A 65 15.54 10.67 -5.95
C GLU A 65 15.28 11.03 -4.47
N ASN A 66 14.15 10.62 -3.94
CA ASN A 66 13.74 10.87 -2.56
C ASN A 66 13.60 9.54 -1.78
N VAL A 67 13.89 9.60 -0.50
CA VAL A 67 13.65 8.53 0.47
C VAL A 67 12.97 9.11 1.69
N VAL A 68 12.00 8.43 2.25
CA VAL A 68 11.46 8.73 3.58
C VAL A 68 12.05 7.75 4.57
N LEU A 69 12.64 8.24 5.65
CA LEU A 69 13.28 7.46 6.69
C LEU A 69 12.53 7.62 8.01
N ALA A 70 12.14 6.52 8.64
CA ALA A 70 11.42 6.51 9.90
C ALA A 70 12.05 5.51 10.89
N SER A 71 11.70 5.64 12.18
CA SER A 71 12.14 4.68 13.20
C SER A 71 11.51 3.31 12.99
N GLY A 72 12.33 2.26 12.97
CA GLY A 72 11.87 0.87 12.99
C GLY A 72 11.45 0.37 14.38
N PHE A 73 11.72 1.14 15.44
CA PHE A 73 11.55 0.72 16.84
C PHE A 73 10.52 1.55 17.60
N ASN A 74 10.15 2.72 17.08
CA ASN A 74 9.13 3.60 17.65
C ASN A 74 8.11 3.97 16.57
N PHE A 75 6.87 3.49 16.71
CA PHE A 75 5.83 3.76 15.72
C PHE A 75 5.30 5.19 15.78
N ALA A 76 5.47 5.87 16.90
CA ALA A 76 4.74 7.09 17.21
C ALA A 76 4.86 8.17 16.10
N ASP A 77 6.08 8.54 15.74
CA ASP A 77 6.33 9.49 14.65
C ASP A 77 6.22 8.84 13.27
N ALA A 78 6.64 7.55 13.19
CA ALA A 78 6.74 6.81 11.94
C ALA A 78 5.38 6.60 11.22
N LEU A 79 4.27 6.56 11.97
CA LEU A 79 2.93 6.38 11.40
C LEU A 79 2.55 7.44 10.37
N SER A 80 3.02 8.68 10.55
CA SER A 80 2.75 9.76 9.60
C SER A 80 3.62 9.71 8.33
N ALA A 81 4.72 8.96 8.34
CA ALA A 81 5.67 8.92 7.23
C ALA A 81 5.08 8.35 5.93
N GLY A 82 4.10 7.44 6.03
CA GLY A 82 3.47 6.78 4.88
C GLY A 82 2.83 7.74 3.89
N GLN A 83 2.16 8.80 4.36
CA GLN A 83 1.55 9.80 3.47
C GLN A 83 2.60 10.53 2.62
N LEU A 84 3.74 10.90 3.23
CA LEU A 84 4.82 11.58 2.52
C LEU A 84 5.51 10.64 1.51
N ALA A 85 5.75 9.39 1.90
CA ALA A 85 6.31 8.38 1.00
C ALA A 85 5.40 8.13 -0.22
N SER A 86 4.09 8.03 0.00
CA SER A 86 3.10 7.90 -1.08
C SER A 86 3.09 9.13 -1.99
N ALA A 87 3.07 10.34 -1.44
CA ALA A 87 3.04 11.59 -2.20
C ALA A 87 4.29 11.79 -3.06
N LEU A 88 5.47 11.47 -2.52
CA LEU A 88 6.76 11.55 -3.22
C LEU A 88 6.98 10.39 -4.20
N ASN A 89 6.14 9.36 -4.17
CA ASN A 89 6.39 8.08 -4.84
C ASN A 89 7.79 7.54 -4.49
N ALA A 90 8.10 7.53 -3.20
CA ALA A 90 9.41 7.20 -2.65
C ALA A 90 9.33 6.01 -1.68
N PRO A 91 10.41 5.25 -1.53
CA PRO A 91 10.47 4.19 -0.54
C PRO A 91 10.43 4.75 0.88
N LEU A 92 9.74 4.03 1.78
CA LEU A 92 9.80 4.23 3.21
C LEU A 92 10.77 3.21 3.81
N LEU A 93 11.95 3.67 4.18
CA LEU A 93 12.98 2.88 4.82
C LEU A 93 12.93 3.05 6.35
N LEU A 94 13.41 2.04 7.04
CA LEU A 94 13.51 2.06 8.50
C LEU A 94 14.97 2.19 8.95
N SER A 95 15.16 2.81 10.12
CA SER A 95 16.45 2.97 10.77
C SER A 95 16.38 2.66 12.26
N SER A 96 17.51 2.26 12.83
CA SER A 96 17.73 2.26 14.27
C SER A 96 17.78 3.68 14.82
N GLN A 97 17.55 3.82 16.13
CA GLN A 97 17.55 5.11 16.79
C GLN A 97 18.91 5.83 16.69
N ASN A 98 19.98 5.15 17.08
CA ASN A 98 21.26 5.80 17.38
C ASN A 98 22.24 5.82 16.21
N LYS A 99 21.96 5.07 15.13
CA LYS A 99 22.85 4.96 13.97
C LYS A 99 22.09 4.68 12.69
N LEU A 100 22.62 5.14 11.58
CA LEU A 100 22.18 4.72 10.26
C LEU A 100 22.67 3.29 10.00
N ASP A 101 21.74 2.36 9.85
CA ASP A 101 22.08 0.96 9.56
C ASP A 101 22.72 0.85 8.17
N SER A 102 23.76 -0.01 8.07
CA SER A 102 24.50 -0.18 6.81
C SER A 102 23.60 -0.63 5.66
N GLN A 103 22.62 -1.49 5.93
CA GLN A 103 21.66 -1.96 4.92
C GLN A 103 20.79 -0.80 4.39
N THR A 104 20.33 0.09 5.27
CA THR A 104 19.57 1.27 4.92
C THR A 104 20.44 2.25 4.11
N LYS A 105 21.69 2.48 4.55
CA LYS A 105 22.64 3.32 3.82
C LYS A 105 22.89 2.79 2.41
N ASN A 106 23.23 1.52 2.28
CA ASN A 106 23.50 0.89 0.97
C ASN A 106 22.27 0.96 0.06
N GLU A 107 21.06 0.86 0.61
CA GLU A 107 19.83 0.99 -0.17
C GLU A 107 19.61 2.43 -0.66
N ILE A 108 19.85 3.43 0.18
CA ILE A 108 19.82 4.85 -0.20
C ILE A 108 20.81 5.13 -1.36
N GLU A 109 22.01 4.57 -1.28
CA GLU A 109 23.03 4.66 -2.33
C GLU A 109 22.60 3.91 -3.60
N ARG A 110 22.07 2.69 -3.50
CA ARG A 110 21.54 1.91 -4.64
C ARG A 110 20.44 2.66 -5.37
N LEU A 111 19.54 3.32 -4.63
CA LEU A 111 18.46 4.14 -5.17
C LEU A 111 18.96 5.42 -5.88
N LYS A 112 20.24 5.81 -5.68
CA LYS A 112 20.82 7.09 -6.13
C LYS A 112 20.05 8.28 -5.54
N ALA A 113 19.60 8.14 -4.29
CA ALA A 113 18.82 9.17 -3.64
C ALA A 113 19.64 10.42 -3.40
N LYS A 114 19.03 11.57 -3.66
CA LYS A 114 19.63 12.90 -3.41
C LYS A 114 19.09 13.53 -2.14
N LYS A 115 17.90 13.13 -1.74
CA LYS A 115 17.21 13.70 -0.59
C LYS A 115 16.58 12.63 0.29
N VAL A 116 16.78 12.78 1.61
CA VAL A 116 16.17 11.95 2.63
C VAL A 116 15.32 12.82 3.55
N TYR A 117 14.05 12.46 3.68
CA TYR A 117 13.14 13.04 4.67
C TYR A 117 13.14 12.15 5.92
N VAL A 118 13.69 12.66 7.00
CA VAL A 118 13.74 11.96 8.29
C VAL A 118 12.51 12.36 9.10
N VAL A 119 11.65 11.39 9.44
CA VAL A 119 10.42 11.63 10.22
C VAL A 119 10.62 11.22 11.67
N GLY A 120 10.54 12.18 12.56
CA GLY A 120 10.69 12.03 14.01
C GLY A 120 11.83 12.83 14.60
N GLY A 121 11.72 13.09 15.91
CA GLY A 121 12.71 13.82 16.69
C GLY A 121 13.97 13.00 17.01
N ASP A 122 14.94 13.64 17.66
CA ASP A 122 16.24 13.05 18.02
C ASP A 122 16.12 11.79 18.88
N ASN A 123 15.08 11.72 19.72
CA ASN A 123 14.78 10.52 20.52
C ASN A 123 14.24 9.33 19.71
N ALA A 124 13.70 9.57 18.53
CA ALA A 124 13.22 8.52 17.63
C ALA A 124 14.30 8.09 16.64
N ILE A 125 15.02 9.08 16.08
CA ILE A 125 16.13 8.90 15.14
C ILE A 125 17.17 9.98 15.40
N SER A 126 18.36 9.58 15.82
CA SER A 126 19.43 10.47 16.25
C SER A 126 19.92 11.40 15.12
N LYS A 127 19.95 12.69 15.39
CA LYS A 127 20.55 13.68 14.47
C LYS A 127 22.05 13.41 14.25
N THR A 128 22.73 13.07 15.31
CA THR A 128 24.19 12.79 15.25
C THR A 128 24.47 11.46 14.55
N GLY A 129 23.73 10.42 14.90
CA GLY A 129 23.97 9.06 14.38
C GLY A 129 23.42 8.80 12.97
N VAL A 130 22.43 9.59 12.53
CA VAL A 130 21.76 9.37 11.24
C VAL A 130 21.93 10.56 10.31
N ASP A 131 21.46 11.76 10.68
CA ASP A 131 21.47 12.91 9.77
C ASP A 131 22.87 13.29 9.34
N LYS A 132 23.83 13.36 10.28
CA LYS A 132 25.23 13.67 9.95
C LYS A 132 25.88 12.61 9.04
N ASN A 133 25.52 11.33 9.21
CA ASN A 133 26.00 10.26 8.34
C ASN A 133 25.45 10.39 6.90
N LEU A 134 24.19 10.76 6.74
CA LEU A 134 23.58 11.02 5.42
C LEU A 134 24.23 12.24 4.77
N GLN A 135 24.40 13.35 5.52
CA GLN A 135 25.00 14.58 5.04
C GLN A 135 26.46 14.39 4.61
N SER A 136 27.24 13.57 5.33
CA SER A 136 28.60 13.22 4.95
C SER A 136 28.70 12.44 3.66
N SER A 137 27.58 11.83 3.21
CA SER A 137 27.45 11.15 1.92
C SER A 137 26.81 12.06 0.84
N ASN A 138 26.83 13.39 1.01
CA ASN A 138 26.23 14.39 0.11
C ASN A 138 24.71 14.22 -0.10
N ILE A 139 24.01 13.65 0.87
CA ILE A 139 22.55 13.53 0.86
C ILE A 139 21.96 14.77 1.52
N ASN A 140 21.00 15.41 0.84
CA ASN A 140 20.23 16.50 1.42
C ASN A 140 19.23 15.91 2.44
N VAL A 141 19.35 16.30 3.70
CA VAL A 141 18.48 15.82 4.78
C VAL A 141 17.47 16.91 5.14
N THR A 142 16.19 16.52 5.12
CA THR A 142 15.09 17.34 5.66
C THR A 142 14.43 16.60 6.79
N ARG A 143 14.53 17.12 8.00
CA ARG A 143 13.91 16.51 9.18
C ARG A 143 12.53 17.11 9.43
N LEU A 144 11.54 16.23 9.68
CA LEU A 144 10.19 16.56 10.03
C LEU A 144 9.95 16.06 11.47
N GLU A 145 10.03 16.96 12.41
CA GLU A 145 9.92 16.67 13.85
C GLU A 145 9.06 17.71 14.58
N GLY A 146 8.28 17.27 15.55
CA GLY A 146 7.54 18.11 16.50
C GLY A 146 7.95 17.78 17.93
N GLN A 147 7.33 18.42 18.91
CA GLN A 147 7.53 18.13 20.33
C GLN A 147 6.99 16.75 20.71
N ASP A 148 5.97 16.29 19.98
CA ASP A 148 5.31 15.01 20.15
C ASP A 148 4.88 14.43 18.78
N ARG A 149 4.29 13.22 18.80
CA ARG A 149 3.79 12.55 17.59
C ARG A 149 2.69 13.31 16.86
N TYR A 150 1.91 14.11 17.57
CA TYR A 150 0.80 14.88 16.99
C TYR A 150 1.34 16.06 16.20
N SER A 151 2.23 16.84 16.79
CA SER A 151 2.93 17.94 16.10
C SER A 151 3.89 17.45 15.02
N THR A 152 4.52 16.28 15.19
CA THR A 152 5.28 15.62 14.10
C THR A 152 4.34 15.30 12.93
N SER A 153 3.18 14.69 13.18
CA SER A 153 2.23 14.34 12.13
C SER A 153 1.69 15.55 11.38
N GLN A 154 1.47 16.67 12.06
CA GLN A 154 1.07 17.94 11.43
C GLN A 154 2.15 18.46 10.47
N LYS A 155 3.43 18.46 10.89
CA LYS A 155 4.54 18.87 10.01
C LYS A 155 4.70 17.98 8.78
N VAL A 156 4.48 16.66 8.95
CA VAL A 156 4.49 15.72 7.81
C VAL A 156 3.30 15.99 6.89
N MET A 157 2.12 16.25 7.44
CA MET A 157 0.94 16.66 6.67
C MET A 157 1.19 17.94 5.88
N GLU A 158 1.71 18.99 6.51
CA GLU A 158 2.03 20.26 5.85
C GLU A 158 3.04 20.05 4.72
N LYS A 159 4.10 19.27 4.97
CA LYS A 159 5.06 18.91 3.92
C LYS A 159 4.44 18.13 2.77
N THR A 160 3.50 17.25 3.07
CA THR A 160 2.79 16.48 2.04
C THR A 160 1.87 17.39 1.22
N LYS A 161 1.23 18.39 1.84
CA LYS A 161 0.40 19.40 1.14
C LYS A 161 1.19 20.26 0.15
N GLU A 162 2.48 20.48 0.37
CA GLU A 162 3.35 21.16 -0.60
C GLU A 162 3.57 20.35 -1.89
N ILE A 163 3.35 19.03 -1.84
CA ILE A 163 3.63 18.10 -2.94
C ILE A 163 2.33 17.74 -3.69
N ILE A 164 1.24 17.56 -2.95
CA ILE A 164 -0.07 17.24 -3.51
C ILE A 164 -1.09 18.29 -3.08
N ASN A 165 -2.15 18.46 -3.88
CA ASN A 165 -3.33 19.21 -3.47
C ASN A 165 -4.37 18.24 -2.90
N PRO A 166 -4.44 18.05 -1.55
CA PRO A 166 -5.32 17.04 -0.96
C PRO A 166 -6.79 17.47 -1.00
N GLU A 167 -7.65 16.47 -1.07
CA GLU A 167 -9.12 16.61 -0.97
C GLU A 167 -9.63 16.12 0.40
N TYR A 168 -8.88 15.20 1.04
CA TYR A 168 -9.27 14.55 2.28
C TYR A 168 -8.24 14.75 3.38
N LEU A 169 -8.73 14.96 4.61
CA LEU A 169 -7.98 14.87 5.85
C LEU A 169 -8.37 13.59 6.58
N LEU A 170 -7.46 12.63 6.68
CA LEU A 170 -7.64 11.47 7.52
C LEU A 170 -7.22 11.79 8.96
N ILE A 171 -8.00 11.36 9.93
CA ILE A 171 -7.72 11.54 11.35
C ILE A 171 -7.64 10.15 11.97
N ALA A 172 -6.49 9.78 12.52
CA ALA A 172 -6.28 8.48 13.14
C ALA A 172 -5.72 8.63 14.56
N SER A 173 -5.88 7.60 15.38
CA SER A 173 -5.33 7.62 16.75
C SER A 173 -3.80 7.57 16.72
N GLY A 174 -3.14 8.47 17.46
CA GLY A 174 -1.71 8.39 17.72
C GLY A 174 -1.35 7.53 18.93
N LYS A 175 -2.32 6.97 19.65
CA LYS A 175 -2.09 6.13 20.85
C LYS A 175 -1.77 4.67 20.47
N ASN A 176 -2.25 4.21 19.34
CA ASN A 176 -2.00 2.88 18.79
C ASN A 176 -1.75 2.97 17.28
N PHE A 177 -1.28 1.90 16.66
CA PHE A 177 -0.80 1.97 15.29
C PHE A 177 -1.75 1.39 14.21
N PRO A 178 -2.67 0.44 14.49
CA PRO A 178 -3.27 -0.34 13.41
C PRO A 178 -4.15 0.46 12.46
N ASP A 179 -4.98 1.37 13.00
CA ASP A 179 -5.89 2.18 12.18
C ASP A 179 -5.11 3.18 11.31
N ALA A 180 -4.08 3.82 11.87
CA ALA A 180 -3.20 4.72 11.12
C ALA A 180 -2.39 3.99 10.03
N LEU A 181 -1.98 2.72 10.27
CA LEU A 181 -1.36 1.88 9.25
C LEU A 181 -2.34 1.52 8.13
N ALA A 182 -3.55 1.13 8.48
CA ALA A 182 -4.58 0.80 7.49
C ALA A 182 -4.89 2.00 6.59
N ALA A 183 -4.88 3.22 7.15
CA ALA A 183 -5.08 4.47 6.41
C ALA A 183 -4.07 4.67 5.26
N THR A 184 -2.89 4.04 5.31
CA THR A 184 -1.88 4.17 4.24
C THR A 184 -2.39 3.68 2.88
N SER A 185 -3.31 2.72 2.86
CA SER A 185 -3.96 2.26 1.63
C SER A 185 -4.78 3.37 0.96
N PHE A 186 -5.31 4.30 1.72
CA PHE A 186 -6.12 5.40 1.20
C PHE A 186 -5.29 6.42 0.40
N PHE A 187 -4.03 6.67 0.80
CA PHE A 187 -3.16 7.67 0.15
C PHE A 187 -2.86 7.38 -1.32
N VAL A 188 -2.96 6.14 -1.75
CA VAL A 188 -2.55 5.75 -3.12
C VAL A 188 -3.58 6.16 -4.16
N ASN A 189 -4.86 5.99 -3.85
CA ASN A 189 -5.94 6.23 -4.81
C ASN A 189 -6.72 7.51 -4.51
N HIS A 190 -6.44 8.17 -3.39
CA HIS A 190 -7.11 9.41 -2.99
C HIS A 190 -6.08 10.48 -2.62
N LYS A 191 -6.31 11.69 -3.10
CA LYS A 191 -5.51 12.86 -2.73
C LYS A 191 -5.79 13.22 -1.27
N SER A 192 -5.07 12.58 -0.36
CA SER A 192 -5.33 12.68 1.07
C SER A 192 -4.07 12.91 1.88
N VAL A 193 -4.24 13.54 3.02
CA VAL A 193 -3.24 13.71 4.07
C VAL A 193 -3.79 13.19 5.38
N MET A 194 -2.91 12.93 6.35
CA MET A 194 -3.30 12.39 7.65
C MET A 194 -2.68 13.16 8.80
N VAL A 195 -3.45 13.32 9.87
CA VAL A 195 -2.96 13.74 11.17
C VAL A 195 -3.26 12.68 12.24
N LEU A 196 -2.38 12.61 13.22
CA LEU A 196 -2.62 11.82 14.41
C LEU A 196 -3.37 12.66 15.45
N SER A 197 -4.31 12.02 16.15
CA SER A 197 -5.09 12.60 17.24
C SER A 197 -4.81 11.88 18.56
N ASP A 198 -4.91 12.63 19.66
CA ASP A 198 -4.93 12.09 21.03
C ASP A 198 -6.25 11.36 21.36
N GLY A 199 -7.16 11.33 20.41
CA GLY A 199 -8.49 10.75 20.50
C GLY A 199 -9.59 11.80 20.71
N LEU A 200 -9.25 13.03 21.11
CA LEU A 200 -10.20 14.09 21.40
C LEU A 200 -10.10 15.28 20.45
N THR A 201 -8.87 15.63 20.07
CA THR A 201 -8.58 16.85 19.29
C THR A 201 -7.82 16.55 18.02
N TYR A 202 -7.98 17.42 17.03
CA TYR A 202 -7.25 17.41 15.76
C TYR A 202 -7.24 18.82 15.17
N PRO A 203 -6.30 19.14 14.24
CA PRO A 203 -6.26 20.44 13.59
C PRO A 203 -7.49 20.67 12.71
N GLN A 204 -8.08 21.84 12.78
CA GLN A 204 -9.18 22.23 11.89
C GLN A 204 -8.71 22.29 10.43
N SER A 205 -9.57 21.88 9.50
CA SER A 205 -9.26 21.82 8.07
C SER A 205 -10.49 22.16 7.23
N ASN A 206 -10.26 22.69 6.02
CA ASN A 206 -11.31 22.86 5.01
C ASN A 206 -11.43 21.61 4.08
N LEU A 207 -10.66 20.56 4.34
CA LEU A 207 -10.71 19.32 3.60
C LEU A 207 -11.90 18.46 4.06
N GLN A 208 -12.29 17.49 3.24
CA GLN A 208 -13.26 16.49 3.68
C GLN A 208 -12.64 15.59 4.76
N GLU A 209 -13.21 15.62 5.94
CA GLU A 209 -12.65 14.94 7.11
C GLU A 209 -13.15 13.50 7.22
N ILE A 210 -12.22 12.55 7.41
CA ILE A 210 -12.50 11.14 7.60
C ILE A 210 -11.78 10.62 8.83
N ALA A 211 -12.52 10.23 9.87
CA ALA A 211 -11.95 9.57 11.04
C ALA A 211 -11.73 8.08 10.75
N ILE A 212 -10.53 7.57 11.01
CA ILE A 212 -10.17 6.17 10.84
C ILE A 212 -10.08 5.48 12.19
N GLY A 213 -10.97 4.53 12.43
CA GLY A 213 -11.09 3.80 13.69
C GLY A 213 -12.37 4.08 14.46
N GLY A 214 -12.71 3.18 15.39
CA GLY A 214 -13.95 3.21 16.14
C GLY A 214 -14.07 4.40 17.11
N VAL A 215 -15.30 4.79 17.44
CA VAL A 215 -15.60 5.91 18.37
C VAL A 215 -14.92 5.76 19.73
N ASN A 216 -14.82 4.53 20.24
CA ASN A 216 -14.19 4.28 21.54
C ASN A 216 -12.68 4.57 21.55
N GLN A 217 -11.99 4.40 20.40
CA GLN A 217 -10.55 4.66 20.25
C GLN A 217 -10.28 6.11 19.81
N LEU A 218 -11.24 6.70 19.10
CA LEU A 218 -11.12 8.02 18.48
C LEU A 218 -12.43 8.79 18.64
N PRO A 219 -12.80 9.20 19.87
CA PRO A 219 -14.09 9.85 20.17
C PRO A 219 -14.25 11.26 19.58
N LEU A 220 -13.23 11.93 19.14
CA LEU A 220 -13.13 13.24 18.48
C LEU A 220 -14.25 14.22 18.85
N LYS A 221 -13.92 15.21 19.67
CA LYS A 221 -14.89 16.22 20.14
C LYS A 221 -15.35 17.12 18.98
N GLY A 222 -16.68 17.18 18.76
CA GLY A 222 -17.27 18.02 17.72
C GLY A 222 -17.04 17.54 16.29
N PHE A 223 -16.61 16.28 16.09
CA PHE A 223 -16.41 15.73 14.77
C PHE A 223 -17.74 15.49 14.04
N THR A 224 -17.85 16.01 12.81
CA THR A 224 -19.04 15.89 11.96
C THR A 224 -18.73 15.22 10.61
N GLY A 225 -17.45 14.85 10.37
CA GLY A 225 -17.01 14.19 9.15
C GLY A 225 -17.43 12.74 9.04
N LYS A 226 -16.98 12.07 8.01
CA LYS A 226 -17.22 10.63 7.81
C LYS A 226 -16.30 9.79 8.70
N ARG A 227 -16.75 8.58 9.04
CA ARG A 227 -15.93 7.61 9.80
C ARG A 227 -15.83 6.30 9.05
N VAL A 228 -14.62 5.73 9.03
CA VAL A 228 -14.35 4.38 8.53
C VAL A 228 -13.83 3.55 9.68
N SER A 229 -14.57 2.51 10.06
CA SER A 229 -14.19 1.61 11.13
C SER A 229 -14.88 0.25 10.99
N GLY A 230 -14.20 -0.79 11.38
CA GLY A 230 -14.79 -2.12 11.60
C GLY A 230 -14.88 -2.46 13.09
N LYS A 231 -15.31 -3.67 13.40
CA LYS A 231 -15.39 -4.16 14.80
C LYS A 231 -14.03 -4.25 15.49
N ASP A 232 -12.96 -4.39 14.68
CA ASP A 232 -11.57 -4.47 15.12
C ASP A 232 -10.65 -3.90 14.04
N ARG A 233 -9.32 -3.91 14.30
CA ARG A 233 -8.29 -3.40 13.37
C ARG A 233 -8.27 -4.11 12.02
N TYR A 234 -8.62 -5.39 11.99
CA TYR A 234 -8.61 -6.20 10.78
C TYR A 234 -9.78 -5.82 9.87
N GLU A 235 -10.94 -5.66 10.44
CA GLU A 235 -12.12 -5.19 9.72
C GLU A 235 -11.99 -3.72 9.32
N THR A 236 -11.39 -2.84 10.17
CA THR A 236 -11.10 -1.44 9.78
C THR A 236 -10.20 -1.39 8.54
N ALA A 237 -9.14 -2.21 8.50
CA ALA A 237 -8.25 -2.28 7.34
C ALA A 237 -8.98 -2.78 6.09
N LEU A 238 -9.88 -3.74 6.25
CA LEU A 238 -10.69 -4.28 5.17
C LEU A 238 -11.68 -3.24 4.60
N GLU A 239 -12.34 -2.47 5.46
CA GLU A 239 -13.25 -1.40 5.03
C GLU A 239 -12.50 -0.30 4.23
N ILE A 240 -11.30 0.09 4.68
CA ILE A 240 -10.44 1.02 3.92
C ILE A 240 -10.05 0.42 2.58
N ALA A 241 -9.71 -0.88 2.54
CA ALA A 241 -9.36 -1.56 1.31
C ALA A 241 -10.51 -1.57 0.29
N LYS A 242 -11.73 -1.87 0.74
CA LYS A 242 -12.94 -1.83 -0.10
C LYS A 242 -13.19 -0.43 -0.67
N LEU A 243 -13.07 0.61 0.17
CA LEU A 243 -13.26 2.00 -0.25
C LEU A 243 -12.22 2.50 -1.25
N SER A 244 -10.98 2.03 -1.12
CA SER A 244 -9.85 2.57 -1.88
C SER A 244 -9.48 1.75 -3.11
N PHE A 245 -9.89 0.46 -3.18
CA PHE A 245 -9.47 -0.49 -4.21
C PHE A 245 -10.65 -1.36 -4.67
N ASP A 246 -11.58 -0.76 -5.37
CA ASP A 246 -12.81 -1.44 -5.83
C ASP A 246 -12.53 -2.61 -6.78
N LYS A 247 -11.66 -2.42 -7.77
CA LYS A 247 -11.36 -3.42 -8.83
C LYS A 247 -9.87 -3.74 -8.91
N ASN A 248 -9.33 -4.35 -7.87
CA ASN A 248 -7.93 -4.74 -7.86
C ASN A 248 -7.75 -6.27 -7.79
N ASN A 249 -6.67 -6.76 -8.41
CA ASN A 249 -6.32 -8.19 -8.42
C ASN A 249 -5.21 -8.53 -7.41
N ASN A 250 -4.77 -7.57 -6.62
CA ASN A 250 -3.65 -7.74 -5.71
C ASN A 250 -4.03 -7.28 -4.30
N ALA A 251 -3.42 -7.87 -3.28
CA ALA A 251 -3.51 -7.43 -1.89
C ALA A 251 -2.16 -7.61 -1.19
N ILE A 252 -1.88 -6.75 -0.22
CA ILE A 252 -0.73 -6.87 0.66
C ILE A 252 -1.23 -7.35 2.01
N LEU A 253 -0.68 -8.47 2.48
CA LEU A 253 -1.01 -9.03 3.79
C LEU A 253 0.11 -8.68 4.77
N ALA A 254 -0.22 -7.99 5.84
CA ALA A 254 0.73 -7.52 6.83
C ALA A 254 0.20 -7.72 8.25
N SER A 255 1.12 -7.84 9.23
CA SER A 255 0.73 -8.04 10.62
C SER A 255 -0.02 -6.83 11.19
N GLY A 256 -1.18 -7.08 11.79
CA GLY A 256 -1.89 -6.10 12.62
C GLY A 256 -1.40 -6.06 14.08
N GLN A 257 -0.41 -6.89 14.43
CA GLN A 257 0.16 -7.01 15.78
C GLN A 257 1.54 -6.37 15.89
N VAL A 258 2.29 -6.31 14.78
CA VAL A 258 3.64 -5.73 14.70
C VAL A 258 3.67 -4.66 13.61
N PHE A 259 4.04 -3.43 13.97
CA PHE A 259 3.90 -2.26 13.07
C PHE A 259 4.97 -2.16 11.98
N ALA A 260 6.20 -2.59 12.27
CA ALA A 260 7.37 -2.19 11.49
C ALA A 260 7.33 -2.67 10.03
N ASP A 261 7.03 -3.95 9.81
CA ASP A 261 6.94 -4.51 8.45
C ASP A 261 5.77 -3.88 7.68
N SER A 262 4.61 -3.72 8.35
CA SER A 262 3.40 -3.11 7.79
C SER A 262 3.61 -1.64 7.40
N LEU A 263 4.44 -0.91 8.16
CA LEU A 263 4.74 0.49 7.90
C LEU A 263 5.41 0.70 6.52
N SER A 264 6.40 -0.14 6.19
CA SER A 264 7.13 -0.06 4.91
C SER A 264 6.29 -0.54 3.72
N ALA A 265 5.19 -1.26 3.98
CA ALA A 265 4.32 -1.83 2.95
C ALA A 265 3.65 -0.76 2.06
N VAL A 266 3.58 0.50 2.50
CA VAL A 266 3.10 1.63 1.67
C VAL A 266 3.82 1.71 0.32
N SER A 267 5.10 1.34 0.27
CA SER A 267 5.90 1.31 -0.96
C SER A 267 5.36 0.31 -1.99
N LEU A 268 4.77 -0.80 -1.54
CA LEU A 268 4.18 -1.83 -2.41
C LEU A 268 2.77 -1.47 -2.84
N THR A 269 2.03 -0.71 -2.03
CA THR A 269 0.62 -0.36 -2.29
C THR A 269 0.47 0.31 -3.65
N LYS A 270 1.32 1.29 -3.93
CA LYS A 270 1.32 1.98 -5.24
C LYS A 270 1.86 1.10 -6.36
N LYS A 271 2.96 0.39 -6.11
CA LYS A 271 3.62 -0.48 -7.09
C LYS A 271 2.70 -1.56 -7.63
N HIS A 272 1.93 -2.20 -6.77
CA HIS A 272 1.09 -3.33 -7.12
C HIS A 272 -0.40 -2.97 -7.23
N ASN A 273 -0.77 -1.71 -7.02
CA ASN A 273 -2.17 -1.28 -6.89
C ASN A 273 -2.92 -2.20 -5.91
N ALA A 274 -2.40 -2.31 -4.69
CA ALA A 274 -2.81 -3.30 -3.72
C ALA A 274 -3.04 -2.66 -2.34
N PRO A 275 -4.19 -2.87 -1.69
CA PRO A 275 -4.42 -2.40 -0.34
C PRO A 275 -3.65 -3.25 0.68
N ILE A 276 -3.39 -2.67 1.84
CA ILE A 276 -2.85 -3.38 3.00
C ILE A 276 -4.01 -3.97 3.79
N ILE A 277 -4.06 -5.29 3.86
CA ILE A 277 -4.94 -6.07 4.71
C ILE A 277 -4.18 -6.48 5.95
N LEU A 278 -4.67 -6.06 7.11
CA LEU A 278 -4.07 -6.46 8.38
C LEU A 278 -4.55 -7.86 8.80
N THR A 279 -3.64 -8.63 9.40
CA THR A 279 -3.94 -9.99 9.85
C THR A 279 -3.32 -10.31 11.21
N GLN A 280 -3.84 -11.31 11.89
CA GLN A 280 -3.12 -12.00 12.97
C GLN A 280 -1.94 -12.78 12.38
N SER A 281 -1.09 -13.34 13.22
CA SER A 281 0.07 -14.07 12.73
C SER A 281 -0.29 -15.32 11.92
N ASP A 282 -1.37 -16.01 12.29
CA ASP A 282 -1.73 -17.35 11.81
C ASP A 282 -3.18 -17.49 11.30
N SER A 283 -3.98 -16.42 11.35
CA SER A 283 -5.40 -16.47 11.00
C SER A 283 -5.88 -15.21 10.30
N LEU A 284 -6.87 -15.41 9.42
CA LEU A 284 -7.62 -14.37 8.72
C LEU A 284 -9.06 -14.35 9.25
N THR A 285 -9.67 -13.16 9.28
CA THR A 285 -11.12 -13.07 9.45
C THR A 285 -11.83 -13.66 8.23
N GLU A 286 -13.06 -14.14 8.39
CA GLU A 286 -13.83 -14.67 7.26
C GLU A 286 -14.04 -13.64 6.15
N ASN A 287 -14.23 -12.36 6.51
CA ASN A 287 -14.34 -11.28 5.54
C ASN A 287 -13.02 -11.04 4.78
N ALA A 288 -11.88 -11.13 5.47
CA ALA A 288 -10.56 -11.02 4.81
C ALA A 288 -10.33 -12.19 3.85
N LYS A 289 -10.70 -13.43 4.22
CA LYS A 289 -10.62 -14.59 3.33
C LYS A 289 -11.44 -14.37 2.04
N LYS A 290 -12.69 -13.91 2.19
CA LYS A 290 -13.57 -13.60 1.05
C LYS A 290 -12.95 -12.52 0.15
N TYR A 291 -12.41 -11.45 0.75
CA TYR A 291 -11.78 -10.36 -0.01
C TYR A 291 -10.53 -10.80 -0.76
N LEU A 292 -9.71 -11.67 -0.18
CA LEU A 292 -8.46 -12.17 -0.75
C LEU A 292 -8.66 -13.25 -1.82
N ASN A 293 -9.84 -13.84 -1.89
CA ASN A 293 -10.13 -14.92 -2.82
C ASN A 293 -9.90 -14.48 -4.27
N GLY A 294 -9.07 -15.24 -5.00
CA GLY A 294 -8.71 -14.97 -6.41
C GLY A 294 -7.71 -13.82 -6.61
N LYS A 295 -7.25 -13.13 -5.56
CA LYS A 295 -6.25 -12.07 -5.67
C LYS A 295 -4.83 -12.62 -5.50
N ASN A 296 -3.86 -11.99 -6.15
CA ASN A 296 -2.45 -12.19 -5.84
C ASN A 296 -2.14 -11.55 -4.49
N VAL A 297 -1.41 -12.22 -3.62
CA VAL A 297 -1.14 -11.77 -2.26
C VAL A 297 0.36 -11.59 -2.04
N PHE A 298 0.73 -10.39 -1.62
CA PHE A 298 2.08 -10.06 -1.17
C PHE A 298 2.12 -10.09 0.34
N ILE A 299 2.77 -11.09 0.94
CA ILE A 299 2.94 -11.19 2.39
C ILE A 299 4.18 -10.38 2.78
N VAL A 300 4.01 -9.40 3.65
CA VAL A 300 5.09 -8.56 4.16
C VAL A 300 5.49 -8.98 5.56
N GLY A 301 6.80 -9.19 5.74
CA GLY A 301 7.36 -9.65 6.99
C GLY A 301 7.68 -11.14 7.03
N GLY A 302 8.49 -11.52 8.01
CA GLY A 302 8.95 -12.89 8.20
C GLY A 302 7.84 -13.84 8.67
N GLU A 303 8.10 -15.13 8.61
CA GLU A 303 7.14 -16.18 8.98
C GLU A 303 6.75 -16.14 10.46
N LYS A 304 7.58 -15.52 11.31
CA LYS A 304 7.24 -15.28 12.73
C LYS A 304 6.16 -14.21 12.91
N THR A 305 5.96 -13.33 11.95
CA THR A 305 4.96 -12.25 11.99
C THR A 305 3.69 -12.60 11.24
N VAL A 306 3.81 -13.29 10.09
CA VAL A 306 2.69 -13.80 9.29
C VAL A 306 3.09 -15.17 8.75
N VAL A 307 2.51 -16.26 9.26
CA VAL A 307 2.87 -17.62 8.84
C VAL A 307 2.36 -17.94 7.42
N ASN A 308 3.12 -18.74 6.66
CA ASN A 308 2.71 -19.16 5.29
C ASN A 308 1.38 -19.91 5.30
N LYS A 309 1.12 -20.70 6.34
CA LYS A 309 -0.11 -21.48 6.49
C LYS A 309 -1.40 -20.64 6.40
N ILE A 310 -1.31 -19.33 6.64
CA ILE A 310 -2.48 -18.43 6.60
C ILE A 310 -3.21 -18.48 5.25
N MET A 311 -2.49 -18.73 4.15
CA MET A 311 -3.05 -18.77 2.81
C MET A 311 -3.66 -20.13 2.43
N THR A 312 -3.35 -21.21 3.13
CA THR A 312 -3.93 -22.54 2.85
C THR A 312 -5.42 -22.62 3.20
N ASN A 313 -5.91 -21.66 3.98
CA ASN A 313 -7.32 -21.58 4.38
C ASN A 313 -8.23 -20.95 3.31
N ILE A 314 -7.68 -20.50 2.17
CA ILE A 314 -8.43 -20.00 1.03
C ILE A 314 -8.48 -21.11 -0.02
N THR A 315 -9.38 -22.08 0.19
CA THR A 315 -9.48 -23.27 -0.67
C THR A 315 -10.36 -23.02 -1.89
N THR A 316 -10.15 -23.84 -2.93
CA THR A 316 -10.93 -23.83 -4.19
C THR A 316 -12.41 -24.15 -3.95
N GLU A 317 -12.75 -24.90 -2.92
CA GLU A 317 -14.13 -25.25 -2.56
C GLU A 317 -14.92 -24.07 -1.99
N GLU A 318 -14.26 -23.14 -1.27
CA GLU A 318 -14.88 -21.89 -0.84
C GLU A 318 -15.13 -20.94 -2.02
N ARG A 319 -14.33 -21.03 -3.10
CA ARG A 319 -14.56 -20.28 -4.35
C ARG A 319 -15.90 -20.62 -5.01
N ALA A 320 -16.33 -21.87 -4.95
CA ALA A 320 -17.58 -22.35 -5.56
C ALA A 320 -18.84 -21.96 -4.76
N LYS A 321 -18.69 -21.64 -3.47
CA LYS A 321 -19.81 -21.27 -2.57
C LYS A 321 -20.08 -19.78 -2.47
N ILE A 322 -19.13 -18.93 -2.90
CA ILE A 322 -19.27 -17.48 -2.86
C ILE A 322 -19.86 -17.04 -4.22
N GLY A 323 -21.19 -17.14 -4.33
CA GLY A 323 -21.92 -16.50 -5.42
C GLY A 323 -21.64 -15.00 -5.45
N SER A 324 -21.75 -14.42 -6.63
CA SER A 324 -21.49 -13.01 -6.94
C SER A 324 -21.96 -12.05 -5.83
N PHE A 325 -21.00 -11.37 -5.24
CA PHE A 325 -21.24 -10.30 -4.27
C PHE A 325 -21.88 -9.11 -5.01
N ASN A 326 -23.08 -8.73 -4.64
CA ASN A 326 -23.77 -7.58 -5.22
C ASN A 326 -23.46 -6.34 -4.38
N LEU A 327 -22.58 -5.48 -4.90
CA LEU A 327 -22.08 -4.28 -4.23
C LEU A 327 -23.17 -3.22 -3.97
N GLU A 328 -24.29 -3.27 -4.72
CA GLU A 328 -25.36 -2.27 -4.62
C GLU A 328 -26.21 -2.36 -3.34
N GLU A 329 -26.25 -3.52 -2.71
CA GLU A 329 -27.07 -3.72 -1.50
C GLU A 329 -26.43 -3.22 -0.19
N GLU A 330 -25.10 -2.99 -0.13
CA GLU A 330 -24.46 -2.53 1.11
C GLU A 330 -24.25 -0.99 1.17
N ILE A 331 -24.38 -0.29 0.06
CA ILE A 331 -24.26 1.18 0.05
C ILE A 331 -25.48 1.87 0.66
N GLU A 332 -26.65 1.22 0.72
CA GLU A 332 -27.86 1.76 1.34
C GLU A 332 -27.93 1.56 2.88
N LYS A 333 -26.98 0.84 3.48
CA LYS A 333 -26.99 0.52 4.94
C LYS A 333 -25.93 1.25 5.76
N VAL A 334 -25.23 2.23 5.20
CA VAL A 334 -24.23 3.03 5.93
C VAL A 334 -24.62 4.49 5.98
#